data_f4ab0207ae42c5af40ac545297d38c0a
#
_entry.id   f4ab0207ae42c5af40ac545297d38c0a
#
_cell.length_a   1.000
_cell.length_b   1.000
_cell.length_c   1.000
_cell.angle_alpha   90.00
_cell.angle_beta   90.00
_cell.angle_gamma   90.00
#
_symmetry.space_group_name_H-M   'P 1'
#
loop_
_entity.id
_entity.type
_entity.pdbx_description
1 polymer ?
#
loop_
_entity_poly.entity_id
_entity_poly.type
_entity_poly.pdbx_seq_one_letter_code
_entity_poly.pdbx_strand_id
1 'polypeptide(L)'
;MAKDIRSTDTSDSLNGARASLIDECRRQSENCAYTSTTFTIWLRCLAGIRVFCKVTPIVFGALATWKMVAQNSPVWGSVFTLLATVIPPAYSASRTTAHIEDYRVAAGEFTNLRDRFRQAAEISSHKPFAEFEADTKPLFDRMEKVRRRMLTPPEWCFLLARRKHKAQHYRHDYDEAREGTSSA
;
A
#
# COMPACT_ATOMS: atom_id res chain seq x y z
N MET A 1 -26.83 -16.31 46.85
CA MET A 1 -26.97 -16.97 45.53
C MET A 1 -27.22 -16.01 44.35
N ALA A 2 -27.83 -14.81 44.53
CA ALA A 2 -28.06 -13.83 43.44
C ALA A 2 -26.88 -12.95 43.09
N LYS A 3 -25.81 -12.90 43.91
CA LYS A 3 -24.62 -12.04 43.67
C LYS A 3 -23.58 -12.70 42.74
N ASP A 4 -23.59 -14.03 42.65
CA ASP A 4 -22.64 -14.80 41.83
C ASP A 4 -23.00 -14.84 40.33
N ILE A 5 -24.29 -14.79 40.00
CA ILE A 5 -24.77 -14.80 38.61
C ILE A 5 -24.45 -13.51 37.88
N ARG A 6 -24.44 -12.38 38.61
CA ARG A 6 -24.15 -11.04 38.02
C ARG A 6 -22.67 -10.80 37.71
N SER A 7 -21.78 -11.49 38.42
CA SER A 7 -20.34 -11.37 38.20
C SER A 7 -19.84 -12.19 37.00
N THR A 8 -20.45 -13.34 36.72
CA THR A 8 -20.16 -14.16 35.55
C THR A 8 -20.65 -13.53 34.25
N ASP A 9 -21.84 -12.93 34.24
CA ASP A 9 -22.34 -12.23 33.04
C ASP A 9 -21.47 -11.03 32.64
N THR A 10 -20.92 -10.29 33.60
CA THR A 10 -20.06 -9.15 33.34
C THR A 10 -18.67 -9.57 32.82
N SER A 11 -18.12 -10.67 33.36
CA SER A 11 -16.81 -11.18 32.88
C SER A 11 -16.91 -11.78 31.48
N ASP A 12 -18.00 -12.45 31.14
CA ASP A 12 -18.22 -13.01 29.81
C ASP A 12 -18.45 -11.92 28.75
N SER A 13 -19.16 -10.84 29.10
CA SER A 13 -19.34 -9.69 28.22
C SER A 13 -18.03 -8.95 27.94
N LEU A 14 -17.19 -8.79 28.97
CA LEU A 14 -15.84 -8.15 28.80
C LEU A 14 -14.90 -9.02 27.96
N ASN A 15 -14.92 -10.33 28.12
CA ASN A 15 -14.14 -11.25 27.30
C ASN A 15 -14.60 -11.24 25.84
N GLY A 16 -15.92 -11.18 25.60
CA GLY A 16 -16.49 -11.01 24.26
C GLY A 16 -16.08 -9.69 23.60
N ALA A 17 -16.14 -8.58 24.35
CA ALA A 17 -15.71 -7.27 23.86
C ALA A 17 -14.20 -7.24 23.54
N ARG A 18 -13.37 -7.87 24.38
CA ARG A 18 -11.93 -8.01 24.14
C ARG A 18 -11.65 -8.80 22.87
N ALA A 19 -12.28 -9.96 22.69
CA ALA A 19 -12.10 -10.78 21.50
C ALA A 19 -12.48 -10.01 20.22
N SER A 20 -13.60 -9.30 20.25
CA SER A 20 -14.06 -8.46 19.15
C SER A 20 -13.07 -7.34 18.80
N LEU A 21 -12.47 -6.69 19.80
CA LEU A 21 -11.48 -5.63 19.58
C LEU A 21 -10.15 -6.17 19.01
N ILE A 22 -9.72 -7.37 19.44
CA ILE A 22 -8.54 -8.06 18.89
C ILE A 22 -8.77 -8.38 17.42
N ASP A 23 -9.93 -8.96 17.08
CA ASP A 23 -10.26 -9.30 15.70
C ASP A 23 -10.36 -8.06 14.81
N GLU A 24 -10.89 -6.95 15.35
CA GLU A 24 -10.91 -5.68 14.63
C GLU A 24 -9.50 -5.15 14.39
N CYS A 25 -8.60 -5.19 15.38
CA CYS A 25 -7.20 -4.78 15.23
C CYS A 25 -6.49 -5.64 14.16
N ARG A 26 -6.71 -6.96 14.14
CA ARG A 26 -6.17 -7.86 13.10
C ARG A 26 -6.69 -7.49 11.72
N ARG A 27 -8.01 -7.33 11.60
CA ARG A 27 -8.65 -6.92 10.34
C ARG A 27 -8.12 -5.59 9.83
N GLN A 28 -7.89 -4.60 10.71
CA GLN A 28 -7.33 -3.31 10.31
C GLN A 28 -5.85 -3.42 9.94
N SER A 29 -5.08 -4.26 10.59
CA SER A 29 -3.70 -4.55 10.20
C SER A 29 -3.62 -5.12 8.78
N GLU A 30 -4.48 -6.08 8.42
CA GLU A 30 -4.56 -6.64 7.07
C GLU A 30 -5.00 -5.60 6.03
N ASN A 31 -6.01 -4.78 6.35
CA ASN A 31 -6.46 -3.69 5.49
C ASN A 31 -5.33 -2.67 5.23
N CYS A 32 -4.56 -2.32 6.25
CA CYS A 32 -3.41 -1.43 6.14
C CYS A 32 -2.30 -2.06 5.29
N ALA A 33 -2.02 -3.36 5.45
CA ALA A 33 -1.05 -4.10 4.64
C ALA A 33 -1.45 -4.09 3.16
N TYR A 34 -2.71 -4.35 2.86
CA TYR A 34 -3.24 -4.32 1.50
C TYR A 34 -3.12 -2.92 0.88
N THR A 35 -3.53 -1.90 1.62
CA THR A 35 -3.47 -0.50 1.16
C THR A 35 -2.04 -0.04 0.93
N SER A 36 -1.11 -0.31 1.85
CA SER A 36 0.31 0.05 1.69
C SER A 36 0.96 -0.63 0.48
N THR A 37 0.60 -1.89 0.22
CA THR A 37 1.05 -2.64 -0.97
C THR A 37 0.52 -2.00 -2.26
N THR A 38 -0.74 -1.57 -2.27
CA THR A 38 -1.34 -0.88 -3.41
C THR A 38 -0.60 0.43 -3.74
N PHE A 39 -0.31 1.24 -2.72
CA PHE A 39 0.49 2.46 -2.90
C PHE A 39 1.91 2.17 -3.39
N THR A 40 2.55 1.13 -2.88
CA THR A 40 3.90 0.74 -3.31
C THR A 40 3.91 0.33 -4.80
N ILE A 41 2.91 -0.40 -5.27
CA ILE A 41 2.77 -0.77 -6.68
C ILE A 41 2.59 0.49 -7.54
N TRP A 42 1.72 1.41 -7.09
CA TRP A 42 1.50 2.67 -7.80
C TRP A 42 2.77 3.53 -7.88
N LEU A 43 3.50 3.67 -6.77
CA LEU A 43 4.78 4.39 -6.72
C LEU A 43 5.83 3.80 -7.68
N ARG A 44 5.91 2.48 -7.79
CA ARG A 44 6.81 1.82 -8.77
C ARG A 44 6.41 2.13 -10.20
N CYS A 45 5.11 2.16 -10.50
CA CYS A 45 4.60 2.55 -11.80
C CYS A 45 4.96 4.01 -12.12
N LEU A 46 4.72 4.93 -11.19
CA LEU A 46 5.08 6.35 -11.35
C LEU A 46 6.58 6.56 -11.53
N ALA A 47 7.41 5.81 -10.79
CA ALA A 47 8.87 5.83 -10.98
C ALA A 47 9.26 5.36 -12.38
N GLY A 48 8.65 4.29 -12.89
CA GLY A 48 8.83 3.81 -14.26
C GLY A 48 8.46 4.85 -15.31
N ILE A 49 7.29 5.49 -15.17
CA ILE A 49 6.84 6.58 -16.05
C ILE A 49 7.83 7.74 -16.03
N ARG A 50 8.32 8.11 -14.84
CA ARG A 50 9.32 9.18 -14.71
C ARG A 50 10.61 8.87 -15.46
N VAL A 51 11.13 7.64 -15.35
CA VAL A 51 12.33 7.20 -16.08
C VAL A 51 12.05 7.20 -17.57
N PHE A 52 10.92 6.64 -17.99
CA PHE A 52 10.50 6.62 -19.39
C PHE A 52 10.46 8.03 -19.99
N CYS A 53 9.77 8.98 -19.35
CA CYS A 53 9.69 10.36 -19.82
C CYS A 53 11.05 11.08 -19.88
N LYS A 54 12.04 10.67 -19.07
CA LYS A 54 13.40 11.22 -19.11
C LYS A 54 14.24 10.62 -20.24
N VAL A 55 14.09 9.32 -20.52
CA VAL A 55 14.89 8.59 -21.51
C VAL A 55 14.32 8.77 -22.93
N THR A 56 13.01 8.85 -23.06
CA THR A 56 12.32 8.96 -24.36
C THR A 56 12.83 10.08 -25.25
N PRO A 57 13.05 11.33 -24.78
CA PRO A 57 13.58 12.40 -25.63
C PRO A 57 14.96 12.09 -26.21
N ILE A 58 15.81 11.42 -25.42
CA ILE A 58 17.18 11.05 -25.85
C ILE A 58 17.09 10.02 -26.96
N VAL A 59 16.25 8.99 -26.80
CA VAL A 59 16.05 7.93 -27.80
C VAL A 59 15.44 8.50 -29.08
N PHE A 60 14.40 9.33 -28.97
CA PHE A 60 13.77 9.95 -30.14
C PHE A 60 14.69 10.95 -30.84
N GLY A 61 15.51 11.69 -30.12
CA GLY A 61 16.53 12.55 -30.70
C GLY A 61 17.56 11.78 -31.51
N ALA A 62 18.06 10.66 -30.98
CA ALA A 62 19.00 9.78 -31.69
C ALA A 62 18.35 9.16 -32.94
N LEU A 63 17.08 8.70 -32.84
CA LEU A 63 16.34 8.15 -33.98
C LEU A 63 16.06 9.20 -35.05
N ALA A 64 15.73 10.43 -34.65
CA ALA A 64 15.53 11.54 -35.57
C ALA A 64 16.80 11.83 -36.40
N THR A 65 17.95 11.92 -35.73
CA THR A 65 19.25 12.12 -36.38
C THR A 65 19.58 10.99 -37.32
N TRP A 66 19.39 9.72 -36.90
CA TRP A 66 19.64 8.56 -37.75
C TRP A 66 18.76 8.58 -39.00
N LYS A 67 17.46 8.87 -38.89
CA LYS A 67 16.54 8.92 -40.04
C LYS A 67 16.87 10.04 -41.01
N MET A 68 17.31 11.19 -40.52
CA MET A 68 17.70 12.32 -41.37
C MET A 68 19.01 12.03 -42.13
N VAL A 69 20.02 11.49 -41.46
CA VAL A 69 21.37 11.30 -42.04
C VAL A 69 21.46 10.01 -42.87
N ALA A 70 21.00 8.88 -42.34
CA ALA A 70 21.19 7.57 -42.97
C ALA A 70 20.10 7.20 -43.99
N GLN A 71 18.86 7.68 -43.83
CA GLN A 71 17.76 7.31 -44.69
C GLN A 71 17.16 8.46 -45.52
N ASN A 72 17.71 9.65 -45.40
CA ASN A 72 17.24 10.87 -46.08
C ASN A 72 15.69 11.07 -46.02
N SER A 73 15.08 10.74 -44.86
CA SER A 73 13.64 10.82 -44.61
C SER A 73 13.32 11.98 -43.68
N PRO A 74 13.13 13.21 -44.16
CA PRO A 74 12.95 14.39 -43.31
C PRO A 74 11.65 14.38 -42.52
N VAL A 75 10.59 13.74 -43.05
CA VAL A 75 9.28 13.66 -42.39
C VAL A 75 9.37 12.91 -41.06
N TRP A 76 9.98 11.73 -41.04
CA TRP A 76 10.12 10.93 -39.81
C TRP A 76 11.07 11.60 -38.81
N GLY A 77 12.13 12.25 -39.29
CA GLY A 77 13.00 13.04 -38.44
C GLY A 77 12.23 14.15 -37.71
N SER A 78 11.39 14.90 -38.43
CA SER A 78 10.55 15.95 -37.85
C SER A 78 9.55 15.44 -36.83
N VAL A 79 8.89 14.29 -37.06
CA VAL A 79 7.96 13.66 -36.13
C VAL A 79 8.67 13.26 -34.83
N PHE A 80 9.82 12.60 -34.89
CA PHE A 80 10.58 12.22 -33.70
C PHE A 80 11.10 13.42 -32.91
N THR A 81 11.52 14.47 -33.60
CA THR A 81 11.94 15.72 -32.96
C THR A 81 10.77 16.37 -32.22
N LEU A 82 9.59 16.42 -32.84
CA LEU A 82 8.38 16.96 -32.20
C LEU A 82 8.02 16.17 -30.94
N LEU A 83 8.03 14.84 -31.02
CA LEU A 83 7.75 13.99 -29.84
C LEU A 83 8.79 14.21 -28.74
N ALA A 84 10.07 14.28 -29.07
CA ALA A 84 11.13 14.53 -28.11
C ALA A 84 10.98 15.89 -27.38
N THR A 85 10.45 16.91 -28.06
CA THR A 85 10.27 18.26 -27.48
C THR A 85 8.98 18.40 -26.68
N VAL A 86 7.90 17.70 -27.03
CA VAL A 86 6.58 17.83 -26.37
C VAL A 86 6.46 16.97 -25.12
N ILE A 87 7.06 15.77 -25.08
CA ILE A 87 6.88 14.82 -23.96
C ILE A 87 7.37 15.39 -22.62
N PRO A 88 8.59 15.99 -22.49
CA PRO A 88 9.07 16.51 -21.21
C PRO A 88 8.20 17.61 -20.61
N PRO A 89 7.78 18.66 -21.33
CA PRO A 89 6.92 19.70 -20.78
C PRO A 89 5.51 19.17 -20.44
N ALA A 90 4.93 18.27 -21.24
CA ALA A 90 3.65 17.65 -20.93
C ALA A 90 3.71 16.85 -19.62
N TYR A 91 4.80 16.11 -19.39
CA TYR A 91 5.01 15.41 -18.13
C TYR A 91 5.19 16.36 -16.94
N SER A 92 5.97 17.43 -17.10
CA SER A 92 6.17 18.41 -16.02
C SER A 92 4.90 19.18 -15.66
N ALA A 93 4.05 19.47 -16.65
CA ALA A 93 2.76 20.13 -16.45
C ALA A 93 1.74 19.25 -15.68
N SER A 94 1.87 17.94 -15.73
CA SER A 94 0.91 16.98 -15.12
C SER A 94 0.92 16.96 -13.59
N ARG A 95 1.74 17.76 -12.89
CA ARG A 95 1.92 17.79 -11.42
C ARG A 95 2.17 16.41 -10.78
N THR A 96 2.42 15.38 -11.58
CA THR A 96 2.60 14.00 -11.11
C THR A 96 3.73 13.87 -10.09
N THR A 97 4.76 14.71 -10.21
CA THR A 97 5.90 14.73 -9.28
C THR A 97 5.53 15.23 -7.88
N ALA A 98 4.60 16.18 -7.75
CA ALA A 98 4.14 16.67 -6.45
C ALA A 98 3.36 15.58 -5.69
N HIS A 99 2.52 14.82 -6.39
CA HIS A 99 1.72 13.77 -5.78
C HIS A 99 2.52 12.51 -5.43
N ILE A 100 3.71 12.30 -6.01
CA ILE A 100 4.55 11.14 -5.66
C ILE A 100 4.94 11.15 -4.17
N GLU A 101 5.28 12.32 -3.63
CA GLU A 101 5.64 12.42 -2.22
C GLU A 101 4.44 12.16 -1.30
N ASP A 102 3.26 12.66 -1.66
CA ASP A 102 2.02 12.40 -0.92
C ASP A 102 1.71 10.90 -0.88
N TYR A 103 1.87 10.19 -2.00
CA TYR A 103 1.70 8.73 -2.07
C TYR A 103 2.76 7.98 -1.26
N ARG A 104 4.01 8.47 -1.22
CA ARG A 104 5.09 7.88 -0.42
C ARG A 104 4.80 8.01 1.07
N VAL A 105 4.41 9.19 1.51
CA VAL A 105 4.02 9.45 2.90
C VAL A 105 2.83 8.57 3.30
N ALA A 106 1.81 8.49 2.45
CA ALA A 106 0.64 7.63 2.71
C ALA A 106 1.04 6.15 2.83
N ALA A 107 1.89 5.63 1.92
CA ALA A 107 2.37 4.25 2.01
C ALA A 107 3.11 3.96 3.32
N GLY A 108 3.96 4.89 3.77
CA GLY A 108 4.68 4.82 5.05
C GLY A 108 3.73 4.84 6.26
N GLU A 109 2.73 5.73 6.24
CA GLU A 109 1.73 5.82 7.30
C GLU A 109 0.91 4.52 7.43
N PHE A 110 0.45 3.93 6.31
CA PHE A 110 -0.26 2.65 6.34
C PHE A 110 0.63 1.49 6.80
N THR A 111 1.90 1.49 6.46
CA THR A 111 2.85 0.48 6.96
C THR A 111 3.02 0.60 8.47
N ASN A 112 3.18 1.82 8.99
CA ASN A 112 3.28 2.08 10.43
C ASN A 112 1.99 1.68 11.16
N LEU A 113 0.82 2.04 10.63
CA LEU A 113 -0.47 1.67 11.22
C LEU A 113 -0.66 0.15 11.24
N ARG A 114 -0.28 -0.56 10.18
CA ARG A 114 -0.29 -2.03 10.14
C ARG A 114 0.48 -2.63 11.30
N ASP A 115 1.72 -2.19 11.48
CA ASP A 115 2.60 -2.75 12.52
C ASP A 115 2.07 -2.42 13.92
N ARG A 116 1.51 -1.23 14.11
CA ARG A 116 0.89 -0.83 15.39
C ARG A 116 -0.40 -1.58 15.70
N PHE A 117 -1.29 -1.80 14.72
CA PHE A 117 -2.48 -2.63 14.92
C PHE A 117 -2.13 -4.08 15.21
N ARG A 118 -1.11 -4.62 14.55
CA ARG A 118 -0.59 -5.94 14.84
C ARG A 118 -0.02 -6.03 16.26
N GLN A 119 0.80 -5.06 16.67
CA GLN A 119 1.33 -4.97 18.03
C GLN A 119 0.21 -4.84 19.08
N ALA A 120 -0.84 -4.07 18.80
CA ALA A 120 -1.99 -3.96 19.68
C ALA A 120 -2.72 -5.29 19.83
N ALA A 121 -2.95 -6.03 18.74
CA ALA A 121 -3.61 -7.32 18.76
C ALA A 121 -2.77 -8.42 19.46
N GLU A 122 -1.44 -8.43 19.28
CA GLU A 122 -0.56 -9.48 19.79
C GLU A 122 -0.04 -9.20 21.21
N ILE A 123 0.24 -7.94 21.55
CA ILE A 123 0.91 -7.57 22.81
C ILE A 123 -0.05 -6.84 23.76
N SER A 124 -0.70 -5.75 23.29
CA SER A 124 -1.54 -4.93 24.16
C SER A 124 -2.83 -5.65 24.57
N SER A 125 -3.24 -6.68 23.84
CA SER A 125 -4.38 -7.54 24.17
C SER A 125 -4.25 -8.28 25.51
N HIS A 126 -3.03 -8.45 26.02
CA HIS A 126 -2.79 -9.08 27.34
C HIS A 126 -2.97 -8.12 28.52
N LYS A 127 -3.08 -6.81 28.27
CA LYS A 127 -3.35 -5.81 29.29
C LYS A 127 -4.81 -5.84 29.78
N PRO A 128 -5.15 -5.19 30.90
CA PRO A 128 -6.54 -4.96 31.28
C PRO A 128 -7.34 -4.32 30.15
N PHE A 129 -8.62 -4.68 29.99
CA PHE A 129 -9.42 -4.25 28.83
C PHE A 129 -9.46 -2.74 28.65
N ALA A 130 -9.62 -1.98 29.76
CA ALA A 130 -9.65 -0.51 29.72
C ALA A 130 -8.34 0.12 29.18
N GLU A 131 -7.19 -0.46 29.53
CA GLU A 131 -5.89 -0.02 29.00
C GLU A 131 -5.73 -0.41 27.52
N PHE A 132 -6.17 -1.59 27.14
CA PHE A 132 -6.13 -2.05 25.75
C PHE A 132 -7.01 -1.16 24.86
N GLU A 133 -8.23 -0.83 25.30
CA GLU A 133 -9.11 0.10 24.59
C GLU A 133 -8.50 1.50 24.48
N ALA A 134 -7.90 2.00 25.57
CA ALA A 134 -7.21 3.30 25.57
C ALA A 134 -6.00 3.34 24.62
N ASP A 135 -5.24 2.24 24.49
CA ASP A 135 -4.11 2.11 23.58
C ASP A 135 -4.55 2.06 22.11
N THR A 136 -5.71 1.45 21.83
CA THR A 136 -6.19 1.24 20.45
C THR A 136 -6.93 2.44 19.88
N LYS A 137 -7.67 3.19 20.69
CA LYS A 137 -8.45 4.35 20.24
C LYS A 137 -7.64 5.36 19.41
N PRO A 138 -6.44 5.81 19.81
CA PRO A 138 -5.64 6.75 19.04
C PRO A 138 -5.18 6.17 17.70
N LEU A 139 -5.09 4.83 17.56
CA LEU A 139 -4.75 4.17 16.29
C LEU A 139 -5.90 4.28 15.29
N PHE A 140 -7.14 4.09 15.74
CA PHE A 140 -8.33 4.27 14.90
C PHE A 140 -8.49 5.73 14.47
N ASP A 141 -8.30 6.69 15.39
CA ASP A 141 -8.36 8.12 15.07
C ASP A 141 -7.29 8.51 14.05
N ARG A 142 -6.07 7.98 14.19
CA ARG A 142 -4.99 8.22 13.23
C ARG A 142 -5.31 7.63 11.88
N MET A 143 -5.84 6.42 11.82
CA MET A 143 -6.22 5.78 10.57
C MET A 143 -7.31 6.58 9.84
N GLU A 144 -8.32 7.08 10.55
CA GLU A 144 -9.35 7.93 9.97
C GLU A 144 -8.75 9.23 9.37
N LYS A 145 -7.84 9.88 10.08
CA LYS A 145 -7.14 11.08 9.59
C LYS A 145 -6.34 10.80 8.32
N VAL A 146 -5.62 9.67 8.27
CA VAL A 146 -4.85 9.28 7.08
C VAL A 146 -5.78 9.02 5.91
N ARG A 147 -6.89 8.27 6.11
CA ARG A 147 -7.88 7.98 5.05
C ARG A 147 -8.52 9.24 4.48
N ARG A 148 -8.81 10.24 5.29
CA ARG A 148 -9.40 11.52 4.82
C ARG A 148 -8.45 12.35 3.96
N ARG A 149 -7.14 12.21 4.13
CA ARG A 149 -6.10 12.99 3.40
C ARG A 149 -5.56 12.27 2.18
N MET A 150 -5.87 11.01 2.04
CA MET A 150 -5.28 10.13 1.05
C MET A 150 -5.85 10.38 -0.35
N LEU A 151 -4.96 10.46 -1.34
CA LEU A 151 -5.32 10.39 -2.75
C LEU A 151 -5.60 8.92 -3.12
N THR A 152 -6.67 8.69 -3.86
CA THR A 152 -7.05 7.32 -4.27
C THR A 152 -6.19 6.86 -5.45
N PRO A 153 -5.42 5.76 -5.32
CA PRO A 153 -4.71 5.18 -6.45
C PRO A 153 -5.69 4.57 -7.46
N PRO A 154 -5.28 4.39 -8.73
CA PRO A 154 -6.10 3.77 -9.75
C PRO A 154 -6.53 2.34 -9.39
N GLU A 155 -7.75 1.94 -9.79
CA GLU A 155 -8.35 0.65 -9.43
C GLU A 155 -7.52 -0.57 -9.84
N TRP A 156 -6.82 -0.53 -10.96
CA TRP A 156 -5.97 -1.63 -11.41
C TRP A 156 -4.83 -1.96 -10.43
N CYS A 157 -4.36 -0.99 -9.65
CA CYS A 157 -3.36 -1.22 -8.59
C CYS A 157 -3.92 -2.12 -7.49
N PHE A 158 -5.21 -2.00 -7.17
CA PHE A 158 -5.89 -2.89 -6.22
C PHE A 158 -5.96 -4.33 -6.72
N LEU A 159 -6.21 -4.53 -8.01
CA LEU A 159 -6.22 -5.86 -8.61
C LEU A 159 -4.84 -6.55 -8.53
N LEU A 160 -3.77 -5.80 -8.79
CA LEU A 160 -2.40 -6.29 -8.67
C LEU A 160 -2.01 -6.59 -7.21
N ALA A 161 -2.37 -5.70 -6.28
CA ALA A 161 -2.15 -5.91 -4.85
C ALA A 161 -2.88 -7.18 -4.38
N ARG A 162 -4.13 -7.38 -4.79
CA ARG A 162 -4.92 -8.57 -4.47
C ARG A 162 -4.26 -9.87 -4.98
N ARG A 163 -3.73 -9.86 -6.20
CA ARG A 163 -2.99 -11.02 -6.75
C ARG A 163 -1.74 -11.32 -5.93
N LYS A 164 -1.00 -10.28 -5.55
CA LYS A 164 0.22 -10.43 -4.76
C LYS A 164 -0.05 -10.97 -3.35
N HIS A 165 -1.09 -10.46 -2.66
CA HIS A 165 -1.49 -10.96 -1.34
C HIS A 165 -1.95 -12.43 -1.39
N LYS A 166 -2.74 -12.81 -2.39
CA LYS A 166 -3.14 -14.22 -2.58
C LYS A 166 -1.93 -15.13 -2.80
N ALA A 167 -0.95 -14.69 -3.58
CA ALA A 167 0.27 -15.46 -3.84
C ALA A 167 1.17 -15.59 -2.60
N GLN A 168 1.22 -14.57 -1.74
CA GLN A 168 1.99 -14.60 -0.49
C GLN A 168 1.31 -15.46 0.58
N HIS A 169 -0.01 -15.41 0.69
CA HIS A 169 -0.77 -16.25 1.62
C HIS A 169 -0.61 -17.74 1.28
N TYR A 170 -0.68 -18.09 0.01
CA TYR A 170 -0.44 -19.46 -0.47
C TYR A 170 0.99 -19.97 -0.19
N ARG A 171 1.95 -19.05 -0.13
CA ARG A 171 3.36 -19.39 0.14
C ARG A 171 3.62 -19.62 1.64
N HIS A 172 2.95 -18.85 2.49
CA HIS A 172 3.02 -19.01 3.96
C HIS A 172 2.39 -20.32 4.43
N ASP A 173 1.20 -20.66 3.93
CA ASP A 173 0.53 -21.91 4.26
C ASP A 173 1.32 -23.15 3.77
N TYR A 174 2.06 -23.01 2.65
CA TYR A 174 2.90 -24.08 2.12
C TYR A 174 4.19 -24.27 2.93
N ASP A 175 4.78 -23.19 3.41
CA ASP A 175 6.00 -23.23 4.22
C ASP A 175 5.68 -23.79 5.63
N GLU A 176 4.58 -23.41 6.26
CA GLU A 176 4.12 -23.95 7.55
C GLU A 176 3.77 -25.45 7.46
N ALA A 177 3.12 -25.88 6.38
CA ALA A 177 2.83 -27.29 6.14
C ALA A 177 4.10 -28.13 5.94
N ARG A 178 5.17 -27.55 5.40
CA ARG A 178 6.46 -28.23 5.18
C ARG A 178 7.30 -28.31 6.44
N GLU A 179 7.26 -27.30 7.30
CA GLU A 179 7.94 -27.30 8.59
C GLU A 179 7.27 -28.28 9.57
N GLY A 180 5.92 -28.39 9.54
CA GLY A 180 5.17 -29.37 10.33
C GLY A 180 5.44 -30.83 9.95
N THR A 181 5.82 -31.13 8.71
CA THR A 181 6.18 -32.47 8.23
C THR A 181 7.64 -32.83 8.46
N SER A 182 8.51 -31.85 8.72
CA SER A 182 9.96 -32.09 8.98
C SER A 182 10.26 -32.40 10.46
N SER A 183 9.28 -32.21 11.37
CA SER A 183 9.43 -32.44 12.81
C SER A 183 8.71 -33.71 13.33
N ALA A 184 8.19 -34.52 12.45
CA ALA A 184 7.63 -35.84 12.73
C ALA A 184 8.54 -36.96 12.18
#